data_18fba4a17e88ef88538c0c2123449023
#
_entry.id   18fba4a17e88ef88538c0c2123449023
#
_cell.length_a   1.000
_cell.length_b   1.000
_cell.length_c   1.000
_cell.angle_alpha   90.00
_cell.angle_beta   90.00
_cell.angle_gamma   90.00
#
_symmetry.space_group_name_H-M   'P 1'
#
loop_
_entity.id
_entity.type
_entity.pdbx_description
1 polymer ?
#
loop_
_entity_poly.entity_id
_entity_poly.type
_entity_poly.pdbx_seq_one_letter_code
_entity_poly.pdbx_strand_id
1 'polypeptide(L)'
;MDAGIGLSGYSKGKDEYASDSFNLFANNELENGIQTVSSIVIRPVNTYNSKGPIIFEAAPDPVKFTDAESFRLHGRMKITKHDGTALTTQKVGPVNNIFHSLWSKVTVKINDVEIGDSTSSWYAYKAYLENHLSYSKSAKEKILSYKGYLSDTAEQFDDVGSETGGTYTASTNTGLVNRIKMFEESKWVYFCININSDITTLRKYLPPNTKFEIQYERMADEFCLLSHDAASKFAIVLDDMRMSFKRYTPSRSVSEYINNEMRRGQIPTLPIDRSLIKQYIVGTGSTDLSHFNLIRGDQLPEQIIIGVVEQSAYNGNIKMNPFNFQHFNIREASLIVNGVNEPTELYKLNTTSGDKADMFANFIENTGVSVDDREFGISLEDYYGGSFLLAWDRTPDKCNRFHRHAMDSGSIDINIKLGSALNKPVSVIVYATYSSDIKINNQKVEIKKF
;
A
#
# COMPACT_ATOMS: atom_id res chain seq x y z
N MET A 1 16.59 17.58 -15.53
CA MET A 1 17.67 17.23 -16.50
C MET A 1 17.67 18.29 -17.56
N ASP A 2 18.59 19.21 -17.46
CA ASP A 2 18.79 20.21 -18.51
C ASP A 2 19.54 19.56 -19.67
N ALA A 3 18.79 19.07 -20.65
CA ALA A 3 19.33 18.82 -21.96
C ALA A 3 19.54 20.19 -22.63
N GLY A 4 20.65 20.84 -22.35
CA GLY A 4 21.06 22.03 -23.04
C GLY A 4 21.28 21.72 -24.51
N ILE A 5 20.26 21.94 -25.33
CA ILE A 5 20.38 21.84 -26.80
C ILE A 5 21.28 23.00 -27.25
N GLY A 6 22.53 22.65 -27.51
CA GLY A 6 23.48 23.61 -28.10
C GLY A 6 23.07 23.92 -29.54
N LEU A 7 22.56 25.11 -29.79
CA LEU A 7 22.61 25.71 -31.10
C LEU A 7 24.09 25.85 -31.45
N SER A 8 24.64 24.92 -32.26
CA SER A 8 26.03 24.99 -32.74
C SER A 8 26.16 26.25 -33.59
N GLY A 9 26.79 27.28 -33.06
CA GLY A 9 27.02 28.56 -33.74
C GLY A 9 26.61 29.78 -32.93
N TYR A 10 25.90 29.63 -31.83
CA TYR A 10 25.61 30.76 -30.89
C TYR A 10 26.48 30.67 -29.65
N SER A 11 27.38 31.60 -29.50
CA SER A 11 28.14 31.78 -28.26
C SER A 11 27.19 32.27 -27.17
N LYS A 12 26.79 31.40 -26.26
CA LYS A 12 26.00 31.77 -25.08
C LYS A 12 26.87 32.54 -24.10
N GLY A 13 26.60 33.83 -23.94
CA GLY A 13 26.89 34.50 -22.69
C GLY A 13 26.11 33.78 -21.55
N LYS A 14 26.63 33.77 -20.33
CA LYS A 14 26.12 33.03 -19.19
C LYS A 14 24.66 33.34 -18.80
N ASP A 15 24.03 34.36 -19.40
CA ASP A 15 22.75 34.93 -19.02
C ASP A 15 21.72 35.04 -20.17
N GLU A 16 21.99 34.47 -21.35
CA GLU A 16 21.06 34.52 -22.49
C GLU A 16 20.28 33.21 -22.64
N TYR A 17 18.96 33.30 -22.48
CA TYR A 17 18.00 32.23 -22.74
C TYR A 17 17.41 32.39 -24.15
N ALA A 18 17.63 31.41 -25.03
CA ALA A 18 16.92 31.28 -26.28
C ALA A 18 15.71 30.37 -26.14
N SER A 19 14.54 30.85 -26.48
CA SER A 19 13.32 30.04 -26.46
C SER A 19 13.46 28.84 -27.40
N ASP A 20 13.02 27.64 -26.95
CA ASP A 20 12.98 26.43 -27.76
C ASP A 20 12.15 26.60 -29.04
N SER A 21 11.25 27.60 -29.08
CA SER A 21 10.48 27.97 -30.26
C SER A 21 11.33 28.40 -31.47
N PHE A 22 12.57 28.81 -31.25
CA PHE A 22 13.53 29.14 -32.33
C PHE A 22 14.40 27.97 -32.76
N ASN A 23 14.30 26.84 -32.09
CA ASN A 23 15.07 25.63 -32.41
C ASN A 23 14.39 24.81 -33.50
N LEU A 24 14.25 25.39 -34.70
CA LEU A 24 13.52 24.81 -35.84
C LEU A 24 14.14 23.51 -36.36
N PHE A 25 15.38 23.22 -35.99
CA PHE A 25 16.16 22.07 -36.50
C PHE A 25 16.34 20.98 -35.43
N ALA A 26 15.85 21.19 -34.22
CA ALA A 26 15.80 20.13 -33.21
C ALA A 26 14.63 19.20 -33.50
N ASN A 27 14.95 17.94 -33.71
CA ASN A 27 13.95 16.90 -33.75
C ASN A 27 13.58 16.53 -32.29
N ASN A 28 12.30 16.36 -32.02
CA ASN A 28 11.86 15.77 -30.76
C ASN A 28 12.46 14.36 -30.63
N GLU A 29 12.92 14.03 -29.43
CA GLU A 29 13.37 12.68 -29.13
C GLU A 29 12.22 11.70 -29.34
N LEU A 30 12.42 10.72 -30.21
CA LEU A 30 11.47 9.67 -30.50
C LEU A 30 11.82 8.42 -29.68
N GLU A 31 10.84 7.89 -28.92
CA GLU A 31 10.99 6.61 -28.25
C GLU A 31 10.96 5.47 -29.28
N ASN A 32 12.14 5.00 -29.65
CA ASN A 32 12.34 3.90 -30.62
C ASN A 32 12.78 2.59 -29.95
N GLY A 33 12.84 2.57 -28.62
CA GLY A 33 13.29 1.40 -27.86
C GLY A 33 12.26 0.28 -27.81
N ILE A 34 10.97 0.59 -27.96
CA ILE A 34 9.87 -0.37 -27.92
C ILE A 34 9.31 -0.59 -29.33
N GLN A 35 9.37 -1.84 -29.81
CA GLN A 35 8.81 -2.21 -31.09
C GLN A 35 7.33 -2.55 -31.04
N THR A 36 6.92 -3.38 -30.06
CA THR A 36 5.52 -3.80 -29.86
C THR A 36 5.17 -3.96 -28.41
N VAL A 37 3.87 -3.79 -28.10
CA VAL A 37 3.27 -4.02 -26.78
C VAL A 37 2.25 -5.14 -26.90
N SER A 38 2.31 -6.11 -26.00
CA SER A 38 1.32 -7.19 -25.89
C SER A 38 0.63 -7.14 -24.55
N SER A 39 -0.69 -7.13 -24.52
CA SER A 39 -1.48 -7.33 -23.29
C SER A 39 -1.73 -8.81 -23.11
N ILE A 40 -1.34 -9.34 -21.97
CA ILE A 40 -1.51 -10.76 -21.60
C ILE A 40 -2.59 -10.84 -20.54
N VAL A 41 -3.49 -11.82 -20.68
CA VAL A 41 -4.52 -12.13 -19.70
C VAL A 41 -4.37 -13.59 -19.30
N ILE A 42 -4.25 -13.84 -18.00
CA ILE A 42 -4.14 -15.20 -17.44
C ILE A 42 -5.30 -15.46 -16.49
N ARG A 43 -5.67 -16.71 -16.36
CA ARG A 43 -6.67 -17.20 -15.41
C ARG A 43 -6.00 -17.96 -14.28
N PRO A 44 -6.66 -18.13 -13.11
CA PRO A 44 -6.12 -18.95 -12.04
C PRO A 44 -5.80 -20.35 -12.52
N VAL A 45 -4.68 -20.91 -12.05
CA VAL A 45 -4.28 -22.30 -12.37
C VAL A 45 -5.03 -23.31 -11.53
N ASN A 46 -5.64 -22.88 -10.43
CA ASN A 46 -6.43 -23.72 -9.54
C ASN A 46 -7.91 -23.33 -9.58
N THR A 47 -8.78 -24.30 -9.24
CA THR A 47 -10.19 -24.02 -8.97
C THR A 47 -10.26 -23.27 -7.64
N TYR A 48 -10.64 -22.00 -7.68
CA TYR A 48 -10.82 -21.24 -6.45
C TYR A 48 -12.24 -21.43 -5.92
N ASN A 49 -12.36 -22.09 -4.80
CA ASN A 49 -13.54 -22.06 -3.96
C ASN A 49 -13.37 -20.92 -2.95
N SER A 50 -14.45 -20.45 -2.41
CA SER A 50 -14.56 -19.21 -1.62
C SER A 50 -13.49 -18.96 -0.54
N LYS A 51 -12.67 -19.92 -0.15
CA LYS A 51 -11.68 -19.79 0.95
C LYS A 51 -10.26 -20.24 0.62
N GLY A 52 -10.03 -20.88 -0.52
CA GLY A 52 -8.68 -21.32 -0.92
C GLY A 52 -7.84 -20.20 -1.55
N PRO A 53 -6.53 -20.38 -1.63
CA PRO A 53 -5.66 -19.42 -2.31
C PRO A 53 -5.97 -19.40 -3.81
N ILE A 54 -5.87 -18.22 -4.43
CA ILE A 54 -6.02 -18.04 -5.89
C ILE A 54 -4.62 -17.84 -6.46
N ILE A 55 -4.20 -18.73 -7.36
CA ILE A 55 -2.85 -18.75 -7.91
C ILE A 55 -2.89 -18.41 -9.40
N PHE A 56 -2.12 -17.42 -9.78
CA PHE A 56 -1.87 -17.04 -11.16
C PHE A 56 -0.42 -17.34 -11.52
N GLU A 57 -0.21 -18.00 -12.63
CA GLU A 57 1.13 -18.32 -13.14
C GLU A 57 1.29 -17.80 -14.56
N ALA A 58 2.36 -17.05 -14.80
CA ALA A 58 2.72 -16.55 -16.12
C ALA A 58 4.01 -17.21 -16.59
N ALA A 59 3.90 -17.99 -17.66
CA ALA A 59 5.07 -18.62 -18.29
C ALA A 59 6.08 -17.59 -18.77
N PRO A 60 7.39 -17.89 -18.70
CA PRO A 60 8.43 -17.02 -19.21
C PRO A 60 8.30 -16.82 -20.74
N ASP A 61 8.69 -15.65 -21.21
CA ASP A 61 8.80 -15.34 -22.63
C ASP A 61 10.28 -15.11 -22.98
N PRO A 62 10.82 -15.75 -24.03
CA PRO A 62 12.24 -15.69 -24.31
C PRO A 62 12.71 -14.35 -24.89
N VAL A 63 11.81 -13.50 -25.36
CA VAL A 63 12.12 -12.25 -26.08
C VAL A 63 11.58 -11.02 -25.39
N LYS A 64 10.38 -11.13 -24.75
CA LYS A 64 9.64 -9.98 -24.26
C LYS A 64 10.00 -9.65 -22.82
N PHE A 65 10.09 -8.36 -22.56
CA PHE A 65 10.23 -7.79 -21.22
C PHE A 65 8.86 -7.63 -20.58
N THR A 66 8.76 -7.86 -19.28
CA THR A 66 7.50 -7.72 -18.54
C THR A 66 7.49 -6.44 -17.72
N ASP A 67 6.40 -5.71 -17.83
CA ASP A 67 6.12 -4.52 -17.02
C ASP A 67 5.40 -4.91 -15.74
N ALA A 68 6.12 -4.86 -14.63
CA ALA A 68 5.59 -5.24 -13.33
C ALA A 68 4.56 -4.24 -12.77
N GLU A 69 4.66 -2.96 -13.12
CA GLU A 69 3.67 -1.93 -12.72
C GLU A 69 2.31 -2.17 -13.39
N SER A 70 2.29 -2.85 -14.53
CA SER A 70 1.07 -3.10 -15.30
C SER A 70 0.21 -4.25 -14.77
N PHE A 71 0.62 -4.98 -13.71
CA PHE A 71 -0.17 -6.07 -13.15
C PHE A 71 -1.49 -5.58 -12.58
N ARG A 72 -2.60 -6.14 -13.08
CA ARG A 72 -3.97 -5.82 -12.65
C ARG A 72 -4.76 -7.08 -12.37
N LEU A 73 -5.37 -7.13 -11.21
CA LEU A 73 -6.34 -8.17 -10.84
C LEU A 73 -7.74 -7.72 -11.23
N HIS A 74 -8.43 -8.54 -11.99
CA HIS A 74 -9.83 -8.33 -12.37
C HIS A 74 -10.69 -9.40 -11.74
N GLY A 75 -11.93 -9.05 -11.45
CA GLY A 75 -12.91 -9.99 -10.94
C GLY A 75 -14.26 -9.33 -10.72
N ARG A 76 -15.17 -10.09 -10.17
CA ARG A 76 -16.44 -9.60 -9.64
C ARG A 76 -16.72 -10.20 -8.28
N MET A 77 -17.36 -9.41 -7.45
CA MET A 77 -17.65 -9.72 -6.06
C MET A 77 -19.12 -9.43 -5.74
N LYS A 78 -19.72 -10.24 -4.89
CA LYS A 78 -21.01 -9.94 -4.24
C LYS A 78 -20.98 -10.38 -2.78
N ILE A 79 -21.88 -9.81 -1.99
CA ILE A 79 -22.10 -10.21 -0.59
C ILE A 79 -23.41 -11.00 -0.54
N THR A 80 -23.41 -12.12 0.18
CA THR A 80 -24.58 -12.99 0.39
C THR A 80 -24.73 -13.28 1.88
N LYS A 81 -25.85 -13.88 2.27
CA LYS A 81 -25.94 -14.56 3.55
C LYS A 81 -24.99 -15.75 3.57
N HIS A 82 -24.67 -16.25 4.75
CA HIS A 82 -23.74 -17.37 4.90
C HIS A 82 -24.24 -18.67 4.20
N ASP A 83 -25.54 -18.83 4.08
CA ASP A 83 -26.18 -19.95 3.37
C ASP A 83 -26.16 -19.81 1.82
N GLY A 84 -25.57 -18.72 1.31
CA GLY A 84 -25.46 -18.40 -0.11
C GLY A 84 -26.68 -17.70 -0.69
N THR A 85 -27.76 -17.50 0.09
CA THR A 85 -28.94 -16.76 -0.37
C THR A 85 -28.67 -15.26 -0.50
N ALA A 86 -29.42 -14.60 -1.37
CA ALA A 86 -29.26 -13.17 -1.61
C ALA A 86 -29.69 -12.34 -0.37
N LEU A 87 -29.06 -11.19 -0.23
CA LEU A 87 -29.50 -10.15 0.70
C LEU A 87 -30.86 -9.59 0.25
N THR A 88 -31.74 -9.37 1.20
CA THR A 88 -33.05 -8.74 0.96
C THR A 88 -33.15 -7.39 1.68
N THR A 89 -33.22 -7.42 2.98
CA THR A 89 -33.33 -6.21 3.84
C THR A 89 -32.06 -5.94 4.66
N GLN A 90 -31.15 -6.92 4.71
CA GLN A 90 -29.94 -6.82 5.51
C GLN A 90 -29.05 -5.67 5.03
N LYS A 91 -28.62 -4.85 5.96
CA LYS A 91 -27.70 -3.73 5.72
C LYS A 91 -26.30 -4.14 6.14
N VAL A 92 -25.54 -4.64 5.16
CA VAL A 92 -24.13 -5.02 5.31
C VAL A 92 -23.33 -4.37 4.20
N GLY A 93 -22.21 -3.79 4.55
CA GLY A 93 -21.28 -3.19 3.61
C GLY A 93 -19.85 -3.65 3.86
N PRO A 94 -19.00 -3.63 2.84
CA PRO A 94 -17.60 -3.95 3.04
C PRO A 94 -16.85 -2.81 3.73
N VAL A 95 -15.71 -3.14 4.34
CA VAL A 95 -14.72 -2.17 4.82
C VAL A 95 -14.19 -1.32 3.66
N ASN A 96 -13.53 -0.21 3.98
CA ASN A 96 -12.91 0.62 2.96
C ASN A 96 -11.78 -0.14 2.22
N ASN A 97 -11.48 0.29 0.98
CA ASN A 97 -10.47 -0.34 0.13
C ASN A 97 -10.71 -1.85 -0.11
N ILE A 98 -11.99 -2.26 -0.22
CA ILE A 98 -12.42 -3.66 -0.14
C ILE A 98 -11.69 -4.60 -1.08
N PHE A 99 -11.43 -4.22 -2.34
CA PHE A 99 -10.81 -5.12 -3.30
C PHE A 99 -9.34 -5.44 -2.99
N HIS A 100 -8.70 -4.64 -2.12
CA HIS A 100 -7.42 -4.95 -1.51
C HIS A 100 -7.60 -5.62 -0.13
N SER A 101 -8.56 -5.15 0.67
CA SER A 101 -8.81 -5.66 2.03
C SER A 101 -9.31 -7.12 2.05
N LEU A 102 -9.79 -7.63 0.91
CA LEU A 102 -10.13 -9.05 0.69
C LEU A 102 -8.97 -10.01 0.89
N TRP A 103 -7.74 -9.51 0.85
CA TRP A 103 -6.56 -10.36 0.82
C TRP A 103 -5.76 -10.21 2.11
N SER A 104 -5.53 -11.32 2.80
CA SER A 104 -4.66 -11.38 3.97
C SER A 104 -3.20 -11.33 3.55
N LYS A 105 -2.86 -12.05 2.47
CA LYS A 105 -1.51 -12.12 1.94
C LYS A 105 -1.53 -12.14 0.41
N VAL A 106 -0.58 -11.43 -0.20
CA VAL A 106 -0.30 -11.51 -1.63
C VAL A 106 1.17 -11.84 -1.79
N THR A 107 1.43 -13.06 -2.24
CA THR A 107 2.79 -13.56 -2.46
C THR A 107 3.15 -13.44 -3.92
N VAL A 108 4.24 -12.78 -4.24
CA VAL A 108 4.78 -12.67 -5.60
C VAL A 108 6.12 -13.40 -5.66
N LYS A 109 6.24 -14.35 -6.58
CA LYS A 109 7.49 -15.06 -6.85
C LYS A 109 7.99 -14.74 -8.26
N ILE A 110 9.28 -14.52 -8.37
CA ILE A 110 10.01 -14.41 -9.62
C ILE A 110 10.98 -15.58 -9.69
N ASN A 111 10.86 -16.42 -10.73
CA ASN A 111 11.70 -17.62 -10.87
C ASN A 111 11.77 -18.43 -9.58
N ASP A 112 10.61 -18.67 -8.95
CA ASP A 112 10.40 -19.42 -7.70
C ASP A 112 11.03 -18.77 -6.43
N VAL A 113 11.58 -17.54 -6.54
CA VAL A 113 12.07 -16.75 -5.40
C VAL A 113 11.01 -15.73 -5.00
N GLU A 114 10.60 -15.76 -3.74
CA GLU A 114 9.61 -14.84 -3.18
C GLU A 114 10.19 -13.43 -3.05
N ILE A 115 9.44 -12.45 -3.59
CA ILE A 115 9.75 -11.03 -3.50
C ILE A 115 8.81 -10.39 -2.49
N GLY A 116 9.36 -9.74 -1.50
CA GLY A 116 8.59 -9.12 -0.43
C GLY A 116 8.80 -9.82 0.91
N ASP A 117 7.95 -9.51 1.87
CA ASP A 117 7.97 -10.13 3.19
C ASP A 117 7.10 -11.39 3.19
N SER A 118 7.77 -12.55 3.25
CA SER A 118 7.12 -13.87 3.29
C SER A 118 6.36 -14.15 4.58
N THR A 119 6.69 -13.42 5.65
CA THR A 119 6.18 -13.70 6.99
C THR A 119 4.92 -12.93 7.34
N SER A 120 4.63 -11.84 6.63
CA SER A 120 3.50 -10.98 6.97
C SER A 120 2.22 -11.37 6.23
N SER A 121 1.14 -11.54 6.99
CA SER A 121 -0.22 -11.77 6.47
C SER A 121 -1.07 -10.49 6.50
N TRP A 122 -0.45 -9.32 6.28
CA TRP A 122 -1.06 -8.02 6.53
C TRP A 122 -1.18 -7.16 5.28
N TYR A 123 -1.37 -7.78 4.14
CA TYR A 123 -1.53 -7.08 2.86
C TYR A 123 -2.67 -6.04 2.90
N ALA A 124 -3.77 -6.32 3.60
CA ALA A 124 -4.89 -5.39 3.73
C ALA A 124 -4.45 -4.04 4.35
N TYR A 125 -3.67 -4.10 5.43
CA TYR A 125 -3.15 -2.89 6.07
C TYR A 125 -2.11 -2.18 5.21
N LYS A 126 -1.19 -2.92 4.57
CA LYS A 126 -0.24 -2.36 3.61
C LYS A 126 -0.95 -1.57 2.53
N ALA A 127 -1.86 -2.21 1.82
CA ALA A 127 -2.59 -1.60 0.72
C ALA A 127 -3.47 -0.42 1.17
N TYR A 128 -4.05 -0.51 2.37
CA TYR A 128 -4.82 0.60 2.93
C TYR A 128 -3.93 1.81 3.23
N LEU A 129 -2.82 1.62 3.95
CA LEU A 129 -1.89 2.70 4.29
C LEU A 129 -1.28 3.33 3.04
N GLU A 130 -0.83 2.53 2.07
CA GLU A 130 -0.29 3.04 0.81
C GLU A 130 -1.33 3.87 0.03
N ASN A 131 -2.58 3.38 -0.09
CA ASN A 131 -3.63 4.14 -0.76
C ASN A 131 -4.07 5.37 0.04
N HIS A 132 -4.08 5.27 1.37
CA HIS A 132 -4.49 6.36 2.26
C HIS A 132 -3.47 7.51 2.26
N LEU A 133 -2.18 7.21 2.16
CA LEU A 133 -1.09 8.18 2.26
C LEU A 133 -0.51 8.64 0.92
N SER A 134 -0.88 8.01 -0.20
CA SER A 134 -0.27 8.34 -1.50
C SER A 134 -1.17 9.12 -2.44
N TYR A 135 -2.44 9.30 -2.12
CA TYR A 135 -3.41 9.92 -3.03
C TYR A 135 -4.06 11.15 -2.42
N SER A 136 -4.20 12.22 -3.22
CA SER A 136 -4.94 13.42 -2.85
C SER A 136 -6.43 13.12 -2.61
N LYS A 137 -7.14 14.03 -1.93
CA LYS A 137 -8.58 13.89 -1.68
C LYS A 137 -9.36 13.70 -2.97
N SER A 138 -9.08 14.50 -3.98
CA SER A 138 -9.73 14.40 -5.29
C SER A 138 -9.45 13.06 -5.99
N ALA A 139 -8.24 12.52 -5.86
CA ALA A 139 -7.89 11.23 -6.43
C ALA A 139 -8.58 10.07 -5.68
N LYS A 140 -8.70 10.15 -4.36
CA LYS A 140 -9.44 9.17 -3.54
C LYS A 140 -10.91 9.11 -3.93
N GLU A 141 -11.56 10.25 -4.09
CA GLU A 141 -12.98 10.34 -4.44
C GLU A 141 -13.30 9.91 -5.87
N LYS A 142 -12.38 10.15 -6.82
CA LYS A 142 -12.61 9.90 -8.25
C LYS A 142 -11.91 8.64 -8.76
N ILE A 143 -10.59 8.57 -8.57
CA ILE A 143 -9.78 7.50 -9.16
C ILE A 143 -9.85 6.21 -8.31
N LEU A 144 -9.82 6.32 -6.97
CA LEU A 144 -9.85 5.14 -6.12
C LEU A 144 -11.26 4.59 -5.88
N SER A 145 -12.31 5.36 -6.17
CA SER A 145 -13.70 4.92 -5.95
C SER A 145 -14.03 3.63 -6.71
N TYR A 146 -13.61 3.50 -7.98
CA TYR A 146 -13.81 2.26 -8.75
C TYR A 146 -12.94 1.09 -8.23
N LYS A 147 -11.88 1.37 -7.47
CA LYS A 147 -11.05 0.37 -6.79
C LYS A 147 -11.61 -0.02 -5.43
N GLY A 148 -12.81 0.42 -5.07
CA GLY A 148 -13.45 0.11 -3.80
C GLY A 148 -12.98 0.96 -2.61
N TYR A 149 -12.29 2.06 -2.88
CA TYR A 149 -11.89 3.01 -1.85
C TYR A 149 -12.95 4.13 -1.77
N LEU A 150 -13.69 4.14 -0.66
CA LEU A 150 -14.67 5.18 -0.32
C LEU A 150 -14.40 5.60 1.12
N SER A 151 -13.85 6.80 1.30
CA SER A 151 -13.39 7.30 2.60
C SER A 151 -14.49 7.25 3.66
N ASP A 152 -14.13 6.76 4.83
CA ASP A 152 -14.99 6.79 6.00
C ASP A 152 -15.09 8.23 6.55
N THR A 153 -16.19 8.54 7.22
CA THR A 153 -16.40 9.84 7.85
C THR A 153 -15.60 9.90 9.16
N ALA A 154 -14.89 10.99 9.40
CA ALA A 154 -14.16 11.24 10.64
C ALA A 154 -15.05 10.98 11.87
N GLU A 155 -14.48 10.39 12.92
CA GLU A 155 -15.15 10.02 14.17
C GLU A 155 -16.27 8.96 14.02
N GLN A 156 -16.63 8.54 12.79
CA GLN A 156 -17.76 7.64 12.52
C GLN A 156 -17.33 6.29 11.94
N PHE A 157 -16.07 5.93 12.03
CA PHE A 157 -15.52 4.69 11.42
C PHE A 157 -16.26 3.43 11.88
N ASP A 158 -16.67 3.36 13.15
CA ASP A 158 -17.35 2.22 13.75
C ASP A 158 -18.89 2.37 13.78
N ASP A 159 -19.43 3.45 13.19
CA ASP A 159 -20.88 3.60 13.06
C ASP A 159 -21.41 2.74 11.93
N VAL A 160 -21.98 1.61 12.27
CA VAL A 160 -22.61 0.66 11.34
C VAL A 160 -24.13 0.83 11.22
N GLY A 161 -24.68 1.90 11.80
CA GLY A 161 -26.11 2.11 11.96
C GLY A 161 -26.72 1.27 13.09
N SER A 162 -28.02 1.33 13.24
CA SER A 162 -28.74 0.61 14.29
C SER A 162 -30.11 0.16 13.79
N GLU A 163 -30.70 -0.82 14.46
CA GLU A 163 -32.07 -1.23 14.23
C GLU A 163 -32.85 -1.22 15.55
N THR A 164 -33.97 -0.52 15.56
CA THR A 164 -34.86 -0.45 16.74
C THR A 164 -36.30 -0.68 16.29
N GLY A 165 -36.95 -1.70 16.89
CA GLY A 165 -38.34 -2.02 16.57
C GLY A 165 -38.58 -2.40 15.10
N GLY A 166 -37.60 -3.00 14.42
CA GLY A 166 -37.67 -3.35 13.00
C GLY A 166 -37.44 -2.18 12.03
N THR A 167 -37.07 -1.01 12.54
CA THR A 167 -36.71 0.14 11.72
C THR A 167 -35.19 0.36 11.75
N TYR A 168 -34.57 0.30 10.58
CA TYR A 168 -33.14 0.58 10.42
C TYR A 168 -32.86 2.07 10.38
N THR A 169 -32.00 2.53 11.25
CA THR A 169 -31.42 3.87 11.21
C THR A 169 -30.06 3.79 10.51
N ALA A 170 -29.91 4.51 9.42
CA ALA A 170 -28.67 4.48 8.63
C ALA A 170 -27.49 5.01 9.44
N SER A 171 -26.30 4.44 9.15
CA SER A 171 -25.04 4.97 9.65
C SER A 171 -24.81 6.41 9.22
N THR A 172 -24.16 7.19 10.06
CA THR A 172 -23.65 8.54 9.75
C THR A 172 -22.34 8.49 8.97
N ASN A 173 -21.69 7.31 8.90
CA ASN A 173 -20.53 7.06 8.07
C ASN A 173 -20.93 6.99 6.58
N THR A 174 -20.78 8.11 5.87
CA THR A 174 -21.17 8.23 4.47
C THR A 174 -20.45 7.26 3.55
N GLY A 175 -19.17 6.98 3.84
CA GLY A 175 -18.37 5.99 3.12
C GLY A 175 -18.99 4.59 3.22
N LEU A 176 -19.34 4.15 4.43
CA LEU A 176 -20.01 2.86 4.65
C LEU A 176 -21.39 2.81 3.99
N VAL A 177 -22.19 3.87 4.11
CA VAL A 177 -23.51 3.93 3.45
C VAL A 177 -23.41 3.74 1.93
N ASN A 178 -22.42 4.38 1.30
CA ASN A 178 -22.18 4.22 -0.13
C ASN A 178 -21.72 2.80 -0.48
N ARG A 179 -20.86 2.18 0.33
CA ARG A 179 -20.43 0.79 0.15
C ARG A 179 -21.59 -0.19 0.34
N ILE A 180 -22.50 0.03 1.29
CA ILE A 180 -23.72 -0.78 1.44
C ILE A 180 -24.56 -0.73 0.15
N LYS A 181 -24.79 0.47 -0.41
CA LYS A 181 -25.57 0.65 -1.67
C LYS A 181 -24.95 -0.10 -2.86
N MET A 182 -23.63 -0.17 -2.94
CA MET A 182 -22.93 -0.89 -4.03
C MET A 182 -23.26 -2.38 -4.07
N PHE A 183 -23.44 -3.00 -2.90
CA PHE A 183 -23.65 -4.45 -2.76
C PHE A 183 -25.07 -4.84 -2.35
N GLU A 184 -25.97 -3.88 -2.29
CA GLU A 184 -27.37 -4.10 -1.91
C GLU A 184 -28.03 -5.17 -2.82
N GLU A 185 -28.90 -6.00 -2.25
CA GLU A 185 -29.57 -7.11 -2.95
C GLU A 185 -28.58 -8.12 -3.59
N SER A 186 -27.40 -8.26 -3.04
CA SER A 186 -26.34 -9.16 -3.57
C SER A 186 -25.96 -8.87 -5.03
N LYS A 187 -25.94 -7.59 -5.42
CA LYS A 187 -25.50 -7.17 -6.75
C LYS A 187 -24.05 -7.54 -6.99
N TRP A 188 -23.73 -7.96 -8.21
CA TRP A 188 -22.36 -8.17 -8.63
C TRP A 188 -21.67 -6.82 -8.89
N VAL A 189 -20.54 -6.61 -8.23
CA VAL A 189 -19.66 -5.47 -8.45
C VAL A 189 -18.37 -5.95 -9.12
N TYR A 190 -18.07 -5.40 -10.28
CA TYR A 190 -16.85 -5.68 -11.03
C TYR A 190 -15.72 -4.78 -10.54
N PHE A 191 -14.52 -5.34 -10.49
CA PHE A 191 -13.34 -4.59 -10.09
C PHE A 191 -12.13 -4.88 -10.98
N CYS A 192 -11.24 -3.88 -11.03
CA CYS A 192 -9.94 -3.97 -11.66
C CYS A 192 -8.97 -3.16 -10.80
N ILE A 193 -8.06 -3.84 -10.11
CA ILE A 193 -7.11 -3.19 -9.19
C ILE A 193 -5.68 -3.47 -9.59
N ASN A 194 -4.78 -2.51 -9.36
CA ASN A 194 -3.35 -2.76 -9.39
C ASN A 194 -2.97 -3.54 -8.13
N ILE A 195 -1.93 -4.34 -8.22
CA ILE A 195 -1.43 -5.06 -7.06
C ILE A 195 -0.54 -4.11 -6.25
N ASN A 196 -0.79 -3.97 -4.94
CA ASN A 196 0.08 -3.21 -4.05
C ASN A 196 1.18 -4.13 -3.50
N SER A 197 2.05 -4.59 -4.38
CA SER A 197 3.20 -5.42 -4.02
C SER A 197 4.48 -4.66 -4.29
N ASP A 198 5.55 -4.99 -3.58
CA ASP A 198 6.86 -4.36 -3.76
C ASP A 198 7.34 -4.45 -5.22
N ILE A 199 7.02 -5.55 -5.92
CA ILE A 199 7.37 -5.72 -7.33
C ILE A 199 6.77 -4.65 -8.25
N THR A 200 5.62 -4.08 -7.90
CA THR A 200 4.97 -3.06 -8.72
C THR A 200 5.56 -1.66 -8.55
N THR A 201 6.53 -1.50 -7.64
CA THR A 201 7.33 -0.26 -7.50
C THR A 201 8.50 -0.21 -8.48
N LEU A 202 8.76 -1.30 -9.22
CA LEU A 202 9.82 -1.37 -10.22
C LEU A 202 9.57 -0.38 -11.36
N ARG A 203 10.53 0.52 -11.56
CA ARG A 203 10.54 1.46 -12.69
C ARG A 203 11.23 0.89 -13.95
N LYS A 204 11.76 -0.33 -13.86
CA LYS A 204 12.44 -1.02 -14.96
C LYS A 204 11.68 -2.28 -15.31
N TYR A 205 11.68 -2.63 -16.59
CA TYR A 205 11.08 -3.86 -17.07
C TYR A 205 11.88 -5.08 -16.62
N LEU A 206 11.17 -6.13 -16.28
CA LEU A 206 11.76 -7.42 -15.96
C LEU A 206 12.28 -8.09 -17.25
N PRO A 207 13.48 -8.67 -17.23
CA PRO A 207 14.11 -9.23 -18.42
C PRO A 207 13.35 -10.45 -18.95
N PRO A 208 13.61 -10.85 -20.22
CA PRO A 208 13.10 -12.09 -20.79
C PRO A 208 13.44 -13.31 -19.93
N ASN A 209 12.75 -14.43 -20.17
CA ASN A 209 12.89 -15.68 -19.42
C ASN A 209 12.55 -15.58 -17.93
N THR A 210 11.74 -14.61 -17.54
CA THR A 210 11.27 -14.46 -16.18
C THR A 210 9.88 -15.07 -16.00
N LYS A 211 9.77 -16.05 -15.10
CA LYS A 211 8.53 -16.66 -14.67
C LYS A 211 7.92 -15.87 -13.51
N PHE A 212 6.61 -15.74 -13.49
CA PHE A 212 5.88 -15.12 -12.39
C PHE A 212 4.85 -16.07 -11.81
N GLU A 213 4.77 -16.08 -10.50
CA GLU A 213 3.68 -16.69 -9.75
C GLU A 213 3.16 -15.66 -8.76
N ILE A 214 1.84 -15.44 -8.76
CA ILE A 214 1.18 -14.53 -7.83
C ILE A 214 0.06 -15.29 -7.14
N GLN A 215 0.16 -15.39 -5.83
CA GLN A 215 -0.79 -16.09 -4.97
C GLN A 215 -1.51 -15.10 -4.08
N TYR A 216 -2.82 -15.19 -4.04
CA TYR A 216 -3.72 -14.42 -3.17
C TYR A 216 -4.34 -15.33 -2.13
N GLU A 217 -4.16 -14.99 -0.86
CA GLU A 217 -4.82 -15.66 0.27
C GLU A 217 -5.96 -14.79 0.79
N ARG A 218 -7.11 -15.41 1.04
CA ARG A 218 -8.33 -14.70 1.47
C ARG A 218 -8.24 -14.25 2.93
N MET A 219 -8.73 -13.03 3.18
CA MET A 219 -9.04 -12.54 4.52
C MET A 219 -10.38 -13.14 4.99
N ALA A 220 -10.59 -13.21 6.31
CA ALA A 220 -11.85 -13.62 6.90
C ALA A 220 -12.97 -12.64 6.51
N ASP A 221 -14.18 -13.16 6.25
CA ASP A 221 -15.31 -12.32 5.85
C ASP A 221 -15.70 -11.35 6.97
N GLU A 222 -15.53 -11.75 8.24
CA GLU A 222 -15.79 -10.92 9.42
C GLU A 222 -14.85 -9.70 9.54
N PHE A 223 -13.64 -9.76 8.98
CA PHE A 223 -12.74 -8.63 8.85
C PHE A 223 -13.17 -7.69 7.73
N CYS A 224 -13.72 -8.24 6.67
CA CYS A 224 -14.03 -7.51 5.43
C CYS A 224 -15.40 -6.84 5.44
N LEU A 225 -16.30 -7.19 6.36
CA LEU A 225 -17.70 -6.78 6.35
C LEU A 225 -18.09 -6.05 7.63
N LEU A 226 -18.91 -5.01 7.46
CA LEU A 226 -19.46 -4.20 8.54
C LEU A 226 -21.00 -4.25 8.51
N SER A 227 -21.62 -4.51 9.67
CA SER A 227 -23.07 -4.52 9.83
C SER A 227 -23.46 -4.29 11.28
N HIS A 228 -24.63 -3.68 11.48
CA HIS A 228 -25.25 -3.57 12.80
C HIS A 228 -25.72 -4.94 13.35
N ASP A 229 -26.06 -5.86 12.46
CA ASP A 229 -26.56 -7.20 12.82
C ASP A 229 -25.38 -8.18 13.01
N ALA A 230 -24.93 -8.29 14.26
CA ALA A 230 -23.88 -9.23 14.64
C ALA A 230 -24.36 -10.69 14.70
N ALA A 231 -25.67 -10.97 14.71
CA ALA A 231 -26.20 -12.32 14.75
C ALA A 231 -26.23 -12.97 13.35
N SER A 232 -26.39 -12.17 12.31
CA SER A 232 -26.35 -12.65 10.93
C SER A 232 -24.91 -12.85 10.48
N LYS A 233 -24.65 -13.98 9.83
CA LYS A 233 -23.39 -14.26 9.17
C LYS A 233 -23.52 -13.98 7.68
N PHE A 234 -22.53 -13.30 7.14
CA PHE A 234 -22.46 -12.96 5.72
C PHE A 234 -21.24 -13.62 5.09
N ALA A 235 -21.28 -13.76 3.77
CA ALA A 235 -20.19 -14.34 3.00
C ALA A 235 -19.90 -13.52 1.75
N ILE A 236 -18.63 -13.42 1.40
CA ILE A 236 -18.18 -12.78 0.17
C ILE A 236 -17.96 -13.84 -0.90
N VAL A 237 -18.62 -13.67 -2.04
CA VAL A 237 -18.50 -14.56 -3.21
C VAL A 237 -17.70 -13.83 -4.28
N LEU A 238 -16.64 -14.47 -4.79
CA LEU A 238 -15.82 -14.02 -5.89
C LEU A 238 -16.07 -14.84 -7.15
N ASP A 239 -16.02 -14.20 -8.30
CA ASP A 239 -16.15 -14.90 -9.58
C ASP A 239 -15.39 -14.15 -10.70
N ASP A 240 -15.18 -14.82 -11.85
CA ASP A 240 -14.48 -14.31 -13.04
C ASP A 240 -13.10 -13.67 -12.73
N MET A 241 -12.34 -14.37 -11.87
CA MET A 241 -11.00 -13.90 -11.51
C MET A 241 -10.03 -14.07 -12.66
N ARG A 242 -9.32 -12.98 -13.02
CA ARG A 242 -8.30 -12.98 -14.07
C ARG A 242 -7.27 -11.92 -13.77
N MET A 243 -6.08 -12.10 -14.29
CA MET A 243 -4.98 -11.14 -14.17
C MET A 243 -4.52 -10.69 -15.53
N SER A 244 -4.27 -9.39 -15.69
CA SER A 244 -3.71 -8.83 -16.91
C SER A 244 -2.41 -8.10 -16.63
N PHE A 245 -1.49 -8.14 -17.59
CA PHE A 245 -0.23 -7.40 -17.55
C PHE A 245 0.31 -7.15 -18.97
N LYS A 246 1.30 -6.29 -19.09
CA LYS A 246 1.90 -5.93 -20.38
C LYS A 246 3.27 -6.54 -20.55
N ARG A 247 3.57 -6.94 -21.80
CA ARG A 247 4.88 -7.33 -22.25
C ARG A 247 5.32 -6.48 -23.44
N TYR A 248 6.56 -6.06 -23.41
CA TYR A 248 7.17 -5.21 -24.42
C TYR A 248 8.22 -5.97 -25.21
N THR A 249 8.15 -5.87 -26.54
CA THR A 249 9.22 -6.33 -27.42
C THR A 249 10.14 -5.13 -27.68
N PRO A 250 11.40 -5.17 -27.23
CA PRO A 250 12.33 -4.08 -27.51
C PRO A 250 12.75 -4.06 -28.99
N SER A 251 13.25 -2.92 -29.45
CA SER A 251 13.89 -2.81 -30.74
C SER A 251 15.16 -3.69 -30.81
N ARG A 252 15.58 -4.02 -32.00
CA ARG A 252 16.75 -4.85 -32.19
C ARG A 252 18.02 -4.26 -31.56
N SER A 253 18.22 -2.95 -31.70
CA SER A 253 19.36 -2.24 -31.12
C SER A 253 19.40 -2.33 -29.59
N VAL A 254 18.23 -2.16 -28.93
CA VAL A 254 18.11 -2.28 -27.47
C VAL A 254 18.36 -3.73 -27.04
N SER A 255 17.79 -4.71 -27.76
CA SER A 255 18.02 -6.14 -27.46
C SER A 255 19.48 -6.52 -27.56
N GLU A 256 20.14 -6.09 -28.63
CA GLU A 256 21.57 -6.37 -28.88
C GLU A 256 22.44 -5.70 -27.80
N TYR A 257 22.14 -4.47 -27.43
CA TYR A 257 22.86 -3.77 -26.36
C TYR A 257 22.73 -4.53 -25.01
N ILE A 258 21.52 -4.86 -24.60
CA ILE A 258 21.29 -5.57 -23.32
C ILE A 258 21.98 -6.94 -23.33
N ASN A 259 21.86 -7.71 -24.43
CA ASN A 259 22.50 -9.00 -24.54
C ASN A 259 24.02 -8.91 -24.51
N ASN A 260 24.60 -7.88 -25.10
CA ASN A 260 26.04 -7.65 -25.07
C ASN A 260 26.53 -7.30 -23.67
N GLU A 261 25.80 -6.46 -22.91
CA GLU A 261 26.14 -6.14 -21.52
C GLU A 261 26.05 -7.40 -20.64
N MET A 262 25.02 -8.22 -20.82
CA MET A 262 24.89 -9.49 -20.08
C MET A 262 26.02 -10.47 -20.42
N ARG A 263 26.45 -10.54 -21.69
CA ARG A 263 27.61 -11.35 -22.11
C ARG A 263 28.94 -10.85 -21.54
N ARG A 264 29.05 -9.54 -21.25
CA ARG A 264 30.21 -8.93 -20.58
C ARG A 264 30.20 -9.20 -19.07
N GLY A 265 29.19 -9.93 -18.56
CA GLY A 265 29.05 -10.25 -17.15
C GLY A 265 28.30 -9.21 -16.32
N GLN A 266 27.68 -8.21 -16.95
CA GLN A 266 26.81 -7.27 -16.24
C GLN A 266 25.53 -7.97 -15.81
N ILE A 267 25.14 -7.78 -14.55
CA ILE A 267 23.94 -8.37 -13.97
C ILE A 267 22.83 -7.30 -13.94
N PRO A 268 21.66 -7.54 -14.56
CA PRO A 268 20.53 -6.65 -14.43
C PRO A 268 20.18 -6.40 -12.97
N THR A 269 20.27 -5.14 -12.57
CA THR A 269 19.96 -4.68 -11.22
C THR A 269 18.74 -3.77 -11.30
N LEU A 270 17.68 -4.17 -10.62
CA LEU A 270 16.38 -3.51 -10.63
C LEU A 270 16.14 -2.88 -9.26
N PRO A 271 16.11 -1.54 -9.16
CA PRO A 271 15.77 -0.87 -7.91
C PRO A 271 14.32 -1.12 -7.53
N ILE A 272 14.08 -1.44 -6.27
CA ILE A 272 12.77 -1.75 -5.71
C ILE A 272 12.60 -1.09 -4.34
N ASP A 273 11.41 -0.59 -4.07
CA ASP A 273 11.02 -0.16 -2.74
C ASP A 273 10.27 -1.31 -2.06
N ARG A 274 10.79 -1.74 -0.92
CA ARG A 274 10.24 -2.87 -0.15
C ARG A 274 9.57 -2.37 1.10
N SER A 275 8.55 -3.09 1.51
CA SER A 275 7.82 -2.80 2.75
C SER A 275 7.72 -4.01 3.65
N LEU A 276 7.76 -3.73 4.95
CA LEU A 276 7.59 -4.71 6.02
C LEU A 276 6.43 -4.26 6.90
N ILE A 277 5.51 -5.17 7.21
CA ILE A 277 4.51 -4.92 8.25
C ILE A 277 4.75 -5.87 9.41
N LYS A 278 4.77 -5.30 10.60
CA LYS A 278 4.78 -6.02 11.86
C LYS A 278 3.59 -5.61 12.71
N GLN A 279 3.17 -6.52 13.56
CA GLN A 279 2.07 -6.30 14.49
C GLN A 279 2.44 -6.92 15.84
N TYR A 280 2.04 -6.22 16.92
CA TYR A 280 2.08 -6.76 18.26
C TYR A 280 0.85 -6.32 19.06
N ILE A 281 0.53 -7.10 20.08
CA ILE A 281 -0.68 -6.89 20.90
C ILE A 281 -0.27 -6.34 22.24
N VAL A 282 -1.03 -5.34 22.71
CA VAL A 282 -0.89 -4.79 24.06
C VAL A 282 -2.19 -5.01 24.82
N GLY A 283 -2.06 -5.60 26.00
CA GLY A 283 -3.21 -5.98 26.84
C GLY A 283 -3.88 -4.80 27.53
N THR A 284 -5.07 -5.05 28.03
CA THR A 284 -5.85 -4.13 28.87
C THR A 284 -5.06 -3.75 30.13
N GLY A 285 -5.21 -2.51 30.59
CA GLY A 285 -4.56 -2.00 31.79
C GLY A 285 -3.15 -1.45 31.57
N SER A 286 -2.58 -1.63 30.37
CA SER A 286 -1.26 -1.09 30.02
C SER A 286 -1.33 0.44 29.84
N THR A 287 -0.30 1.12 30.32
CA THR A 287 0.00 2.54 30.02
C THR A 287 1.16 2.70 29.07
N ASP A 288 1.64 1.60 28.49
CA ASP A 288 2.84 1.52 27.67
C ASP A 288 2.59 0.65 26.44
N LEU A 289 2.85 1.19 25.27
CA LEU A 289 2.82 0.47 23.98
C LEU A 289 4.23 0.16 23.46
N SER A 290 5.26 0.35 24.27
CA SER A 290 6.65 0.18 23.84
C SER A 290 6.96 -1.27 23.47
N HIS A 291 7.85 -1.45 22.50
CA HIS A 291 8.31 -2.75 22.06
C HIS A 291 9.81 -2.73 21.76
N PHE A 292 10.55 -3.66 22.35
CA PHE A 292 11.99 -3.79 22.16
C PHE A 292 12.33 -4.70 20.97
N ASN A 293 13.40 -4.37 20.26
CA ASN A 293 13.91 -5.13 19.10
C ASN A 293 12.83 -5.44 18.03
N LEU A 294 11.94 -4.51 17.80
CA LEU A 294 10.85 -4.71 16.86
C LEU A 294 11.36 -4.88 15.42
N ILE A 295 12.34 -4.06 15.05
CA ILE A 295 13.03 -4.14 13.76
C ILE A 295 14.51 -4.37 14.02
N ARG A 296 15.07 -5.40 13.39
CA ARG A 296 16.50 -5.72 13.48
C ARG A 296 16.97 -6.27 12.14
N GLY A 297 18.10 -5.77 11.65
CA GLY A 297 18.65 -6.24 10.38
C GLY A 297 19.93 -5.54 9.97
N ASP A 298 20.43 -5.97 8.80
CA ASP A 298 21.61 -5.40 8.14
C ASP A 298 21.32 -4.06 7.46
N GLN A 299 20.06 -3.69 7.38
CA GLN A 299 19.60 -2.39 6.90
C GLN A 299 18.38 -1.99 7.70
N LEU A 300 18.43 -0.81 8.30
CA LEU A 300 17.27 -0.22 8.98
C LEU A 300 16.36 0.48 7.96
N PRO A 301 15.05 0.60 8.24
CA PRO A 301 14.09 1.25 7.35
C PRO A 301 14.37 2.74 7.19
N GLU A 302 14.00 3.27 6.02
CA GLU A 302 14.02 4.69 5.70
C GLU A 302 12.85 5.42 6.35
N GLN A 303 11.67 4.81 6.35
CA GLN A 303 10.47 5.38 6.95
C GLN A 303 9.75 4.34 7.80
N ILE A 304 9.18 4.79 8.91
CA ILE A 304 8.36 3.97 9.81
C ILE A 304 7.05 4.71 10.08
N ILE A 305 5.93 4.00 9.91
CA ILE A 305 4.59 4.49 10.22
C ILE A 305 3.94 3.53 11.20
N ILE A 306 3.36 4.07 12.27
CA ILE A 306 2.73 3.29 13.34
C ILE A 306 1.28 3.72 13.48
N GLY A 307 0.38 2.75 13.47
CA GLY A 307 -1.04 2.94 13.76
C GLY A 307 -1.51 1.99 14.84
N VAL A 308 -2.49 2.40 15.62
CA VAL A 308 -3.06 1.60 16.71
C VAL A 308 -4.55 1.39 16.47
N VAL A 309 -5.00 0.14 16.55
CA VAL A 309 -6.41 -0.25 16.38
C VAL A 309 -6.87 -1.14 17.54
N GLU A 310 -8.17 -1.22 17.82
CA GLU A 310 -8.68 -2.19 18.78
C GLU A 310 -8.40 -3.63 18.31
N GLN A 311 -8.00 -4.48 19.25
CA GLN A 311 -7.71 -5.90 18.94
C GLN A 311 -8.94 -6.64 18.41
N SER A 312 -10.14 -6.29 18.84
CA SER A 312 -11.38 -6.88 18.36
C SER A 312 -11.65 -6.55 16.88
N ALA A 313 -11.39 -5.31 16.45
CA ALA A 313 -11.50 -4.89 15.06
C ALA A 313 -10.46 -5.59 14.18
N TYR A 314 -9.24 -5.68 14.68
CA TYR A 314 -8.14 -6.38 14.02
C TYR A 314 -8.43 -7.87 13.79
N ASN A 315 -9.07 -8.55 14.73
CA ASN A 315 -9.44 -9.97 14.62
C ASN A 315 -10.67 -10.21 13.73
N GLY A 316 -11.35 -9.18 13.28
CA GLY A 316 -12.56 -9.26 12.49
C GLY A 316 -13.83 -9.21 13.34
N ASN A 317 -14.26 -8.02 13.68
CA ASN A 317 -15.55 -7.78 14.35
C ASN A 317 -16.45 -7.00 13.38
N ILE A 318 -17.58 -7.57 13.02
CA ILE A 318 -18.51 -6.98 12.05
C ILE A 318 -19.09 -5.62 12.45
N LYS A 319 -18.94 -5.21 13.73
CA LYS A 319 -19.35 -3.89 14.24
C LYS A 319 -18.20 -2.89 14.32
N MET A 320 -16.99 -3.28 14.00
CA MET A 320 -15.82 -2.45 14.21
C MET A 320 -14.95 -2.41 12.96
N ASN A 321 -14.57 -1.21 12.55
CA ASN A 321 -13.76 -1.01 11.37
C ASN A 321 -12.27 -1.31 11.68
N PRO A 322 -11.63 -2.26 11.00
CA PRO A 322 -10.22 -2.58 11.24
C PRO A 322 -9.27 -1.45 10.84
N PHE A 323 -9.73 -0.45 10.10
CA PHE A 323 -8.96 0.72 9.68
C PHE A 323 -9.23 1.96 10.51
N ASN A 324 -9.89 1.82 11.66
CA ASN A 324 -10.10 2.90 12.62
C ASN A 324 -8.84 3.08 13.49
N PHE A 325 -7.88 3.87 13.00
CA PHE A 325 -6.64 4.18 13.73
C PHE A 325 -6.91 5.28 14.75
N GLN A 326 -6.78 4.94 16.03
CA GLN A 326 -7.10 5.82 17.14
C GLN A 326 -5.84 6.22 17.92
N HIS A 327 -5.88 7.36 18.60
CA HIS A 327 -4.75 7.89 19.36
C HIS A 327 -4.60 7.28 20.76
N PHE A 328 -5.62 6.60 21.30
CA PHE A 328 -5.61 5.96 22.65
C PHE A 328 -4.96 6.80 23.75
N ASN A 329 -5.10 8.13 23.68
CA ASN A 329 -4.48 9.06 24.63
C ASN A 329 -2.94 8.90 24.72
N ILE A 330 -2.26 8.68 23.58
CA ILE A 330 -0.80 8.67 23.52
C ILE A 330 -0.28 10.03 24.00
N ARG A 331 0.72 10.04 24.90
CA ARG A 331 1.37 11.26 25.42
C ARG A 331 2.80 11.43 24.98
N GLU A 332 3.54 10.36 24.79
CA GLU A 332 4.92 10.39 24.39
C GLU A 332 5.14 9.32 23.31
N ALA A 333 5.87 9.66 22.28
CA ALA A 333 6.27 8.72 21.23
C ALA A 333 7.68 9.03 20.74
N SER A 334 8.51 8.00 20.61
CA SER A 334 9.84 8.05 20.01
C SER A 334 10.25 6.69 19.47
N LEU A 335 11.21 6.70 18.57
CA LEU A 335 12.00 5.51 18.23
C LEU A 335 13.29 5.51 19.04
N ILE A 336 13.79 4.33 19.36
CA ILE A 336 15.14 4.15 19.91
C ILE A 336 15.92 3.37 18.85
N VAL A 337 16.85 4.05 18.21
CA VAL A 337 17.68 3.48 17.14
C VAL A 337 19.07 3.24 17.68
N ASN A 338 19.50 1.97 17.71
CA ASN A 338 20.78 1.58 18.26
C ASN A 338 21.04 2.13 19.67
N GLY A 339 19.98 2.23 20.49
CA GLY A 339 20.04 2.75 21.87
C GLY A 339 19.95 4.28 22.00
N VAL A 340 19.75 5.00 20.91
CA VAL A 340 19.61 6.46 20.90
C VAL A 340 18.19 6.84 20.52
N ASN A 341 17.58 7.79 21.26
CA ASN A 341 16.25 8.30 20.92
C ASN A 341 16.25 9.10 19.62
N GLU A 342 15.27 8.84 18.76
CA GLU A 342 15.03 9.54 17.51
C GLU A 342 13.53 9.96 17.44
N PRO A 343 13.18 11.24 17.47
CA PRO A 343 14.07 12.39 17.70
C PRO A 343 14.64 12.40 19.12
N THR A 344 15.71 13.16 19.33
CA THR A 344 16.37 13.32 20.64
C THR A 344 15.41 13.85 21.69
N GLU A 345 14.52 14.78 21.30
CA GLU A 345 13.38 15.22 22.10
C GLU A 345 12.16 14.37 21.77
N LEU A 346 11.56 13.77 22.78
CA LEU A 346 10.34 12.98 22.65
C LEU A 346 9.19 13.84 22.12
N TYR A 347 8.44 13.32 21.16
CA TYR A 347 7.16 13.93 20.82
C TYR A 347 6.23 13.90 22.03
N LYS A 348 5.98 15.06 22.60
CA LYS A 348 5.02 15.25 23.71
C LYS A 348 3.65 15.57 23.10
N LEU A 349 2.71 14.69 23.36
CA LEU A 349 1.36 14.77 22.82
C LEU A 349 0.40 15.24 23.88
N ASN A 350 -0.39 16.22 23.58
CA ASN A 350 -1.55 16.56 24.39
C ASN A 350 -2.82 16.38 23.56
N THR A 351 -3.35 15.18 23.55
CA THR A 351 -4.57 14.84 22.79
C THR A 351 -5.84 15.46 23.35
N THR A 352 -5.78 16.02 24.57
CA THR A 352 -6.94 16.56 25.29
C THR A 352 -7.08 18.08 25.22
N SER A 353 -6.02 18.83 24.96
CA SER A 353 -6.05 20.29 24.90
C SER A 353 -5.17 20.85 23.81
N GLY A 354 -5.75 21.50 22.83
CA GLY A 354 -5.15 22.54 21.99
C GLY A 354 -3.99 22.23 21.06
N ASP A 355 -3.03 21.38 21.45
CA ASP A 355 -1.76 21.16 20.75
C ASP A 355 -1.84 20.07 19.67
N LYS A 356 -3.00 19.95 19.04
CA LYS A 356 -3.24 18.96 17.96
C LYS A 356 -2.42 19.26 16.69
N ALA A 357 -2.05 20.53 16.49
CA ALA A 357 -1.38 20.97 15.28
C ALA A 357 0.04 20.43 15.15
N ASP A 358 0.81 20.35 16.23
CA ASP A 358 2.22 19.94 16.20
C ASP A 358 2.37 18.48 15.74
N MET A 359 1.52 17.59 16.25
CA MET A 359 1.56 16.18 15.81
C MET A 359 1.15 15.99 14.38
N PHE A 360 0.14 16.73 13.94
CA PHE A 360 -0.27 16.69 12.54
C PHE A 360 0.80 17.26 11.63
N ALA A 361 1.46 18.35 12.03
CA ALA A 361 2.60 18.92 11.30
C ALA A 361 3.77 17.93 11.20
N ASN A 362 4.14 17.27 12.32
CA ASN A 362 5.15 16.22 12.32
C ASN A 362 4.78 15.02 11.43
N PHE A 363 3.51 14.62 11.43
CA PHE A 363 3.02 13.56 10.56
C PHE A 363 3.16 13.95 9.07
N ILE A 364 2.75 15.17 8.70
CA ILE A 364 2.89 15.70 7.34
C ILE A 364 4.36 15.74 6.92
N GLU A 365 5.24 16.26 7.78
CA GLU A 365 6.68 16.36 7.49
C GLU A 365 7.31 14.98 7.27
N ASN A 366 7.05 14.03 8.16
CA ASN A 366 7.64 12.69 8.11
C ASN A 366 6.99 11.75 7.10
N THR A 367 5.89 12.13 6.47
CA THR A 367 5.31 11.43 5.30
C THR A 367 5.83 11.98 3.97
N GLY A 368 6.65 13.04 3.98
CA GLY A 368 7.25 13.67 2.80
C GLY A 368 6.27 14.46 1.93
N VAL A 369 5.09 14.78 2.44
CA VAL A 369 4.04 15.49 1.68
C VAL A 369 4.32 16.99 1.60
N SER A 370 4.97 17.54 2.63
CA SER A 370 5.25 18.99 2.71
C SER A 370 6.29 19.49 1.70
N VAL A 371 7.09 18.60 1.11
CA VAL A 371 8.23 18.98 0.26
C VAL A 371 7.81 19.44 -1.13
N ASP A 372 6.70 18.91 -1.66
CA ASP A 372 6.32 19.08 -3.08
C ASP A 372 4.91 19.67 -3.27
N ASP A 373 4.39 20.38 -2.30
CA ASP A 373 3.01 20.92 -2.36
C ASP A 373 1.98 19.82 -2.67
N ARG A 374 2.25 18.59 -2.18
CA ARG A 374 1.37 17.44 -2.32
C ARG A 374 0.44 17.34 -1.13
N GLU A 375 -0.76 16.88 -1.37
CA GLU A 375 -1.69 16.52 -0.30
C GLU A 375 -2.05 15.03 -0.36
N PHE A 376 -2.28 14.42 0.80
CA PHE A 376 -2.86 13.08 0.89
C PHE A 376 -4.33 13.10 1.31
N GLY A 377 -4.96 14.28 1.32
CA GLY A 377 -6.38 14.46 1.58
C GLY A 377 -6.83 13.99 2.96
N ILE A 378 -5.99 14.19 3.97
CA ILE A 378 -6.29 13.96 5.38
C ILE A 378 -6.27 15.33 6.05
N SER A 379 -7.40 15.78 6.55
CA SER A 379 -7.50 17.00 7.36
C SER A 379 -7.08 16.72 8.81
N LEU A 380 -6.92 17.78 9.58
CA LEU A 380 -6.67 17.67 11.03
C LEU A 380 -7.81 16.90 11.73
N GLU A 381 -9.04 17.10 11.29
CA GLU A 381 -10.22 16.40 11.82
C GLU A 381 -10.19 14.92 11.44
N ASP A 382 -9.90 14.58 10.18
CA ASP A 382 -9.76 13.19 9.73
C ASP A 382 -8.63 12.48 10.47
N TYR A 383 -7.51 13.19 10.74
CA TYR A 383 -6.36 12.63 11.42
C TYR A 383 -6.71 12.15 12.83
N TYR A 384 -7.38 12.97 13.63
CA TYR A 384 -7.82 12.58 14.97
C TYR A 384 -9.10 11.76 14.98
N GLY A 385 -9.88 11.81 13.90
CA GLY A 385 -11.17 11.14 13.77
C GLY A 385 -11.13 9.70 13.26
N GLY A 386 -9.96 9.04 13.21
CA GLY A 386 -9.83 7.64 12.78
C GLY A 386 -8.66 7.35 11.86
N SER A 387 -7.82 8.36 11.57
CA SER A 387 -6.61 8.23 10.75
C SER A 387 -5.34 8.59 11.53
N PHE A 388 -5.34 8.38 12.85
CA PHE A 388 -4.21 8.74 13.70
C PHE A 388 -3.02 7.81 13.47
N LEU A 389 -1.97 8.34 12.85
CA LEU A 389 -0.74 7.63 12.53
C LEU A 389 0.47 8.42 13.04
N LEU A 390 1.42 7.73 13.60
CA LEU A 390 2.74 8.28 13.94
C LEU A 390 3.69 7.97 12.79
N ALA A 391 4.49 8.93 12.34
CA ALA A 391 5.43 8.73 11.24
C ALA A 391 6.82 9.25 11.59
N TRP A 392 7.84 8.52 11.16
CA TRP A 392 9.25 8.90 11.23
C TRP A 392 9.88 8.68 9.87
N ASP A 393 10.42 9.73 9.28
CA ASP A 393 11.31 9.67 8.14
C ASP A 393 12.75 9.80 8.63
N ARG A 394 13.54 8.76 8.42
CA ARG A 394 14.93 8.63 8.88
C ARG A 394 15.92 9.00 7.80
N THR A 395 15.46 9.39 6.62
CA THR A 395 16.34 9.88 5.57
C THR A 395 16.92 11.25 5.96
N PRO A 396 18.21 11.51 5.71
CA PRO A 396 18.87 12.75 6.16
C PRO A 396 18.23 14.04 5.64
N ASP A 397 17.67 13.99 4.44
CA ASP A 397 17.06 15.15 3.77
C ASP A 397 15.53 15.09 3.70
N LYS A 398 14.94 14.05 4.29
CA LYS A 398 13.50 13.78 4.26
C LYS A 398 12.90 13.71 2.85
N CYS A 399 13.74 13.36 1.86
CA CYS A 399 13.40 13.28 0.44
C CYS A 399 13.46 11.85 -0.11
N ASN A 400 12.95 10.86 0.64
CA ASN A 400 13.07 9.43 0.38
C ASN A 400 12.56 8.97 -1.02
N ARG A 401 11.89 9.83 -1.78
CA ARG A 401 11.31 9.50 -3.09
C ARG A 401 12.20 9.83 -4.28
N PHE A 402 13.20 10.68 -4.11
CA PHE A 402 14.01 11.18 -5.23
C PHE A 402 15.32 10.44 -5.39
N HIS A 403 15.93 10.01 -4.29
CA HIS A 403 17.19 9.27 -4.29
C HIS A 403 17.23 8.32 -3.09
N ARG A 404 18.18 7.41 -3.11
CA ARG A 404 18.35 6.40 -2.07
C ARG A 404 19.43 6.83 -1.10
N HIS A 405 19.20 6.50 0.15
CA HIS A 405 20.14 6.74 1.22
C HIS A 405 20.77 5.43 1.70
N ALA A 406 22.04 5.51 2.12
CA ALA A 406 22.66 4.42 2.85
C ALA A 406 22.13 4.42 4.28
N MET A 407 21.44 3.35 4.65
CA MET A 407 20.90 3.17 6.00
C MET A 407 21.80 2.24 6.80
N ASP A 408 21.97 2.55 8.09
CA ASP A 408 22.76 1.77 9.02
C ASP A 408 22.12 0.40 9.30
N SER A 409 22.94 -0.53 9.80
CA SER A 409 22.49 -1.77 10.40
C SER A 409 22.20 -1.58 11.89
N GLY A 410 21.38 -2.45 12.48
CA GLY A 410 21.14 -2.42 13.92
C GLY A 410 19.75 -2.82 14.34
N SER A 411 19.22 -2.15 15.37
CA SER A 411 17.88 -2.39 15.90
C SER A 411 17.10 -1.11 16.13
N ILE A 412 15.78 -1.23 16.02
CA ILE A 412 14.83 -0.16 16.36
C ILE A 412 13.85 -0.70 17.40
N ASP A 413 13.76 0.06 18.48
CA ASP A 413 12.76 -0.12 19.53
C ASP A 413 11.72 1.00 19.41
N ILE A 414 10.51 0.71 19.83
CA ILE A 414 9.43 1.69 19.91
C ILE A 414 9.22 2.03 21.39
N ASN A 415 9.17 3.31 21.69
CA ASN A 415 8.82 3.84 23.00
C ASN A 415 7.60 4.74 22.88
N ILE A 416 6.43 4.25 23.34
CA ILE A 416 5.16 4.98 23.31
C ILE A 416 4.49 4.87 24.67
N LYS A 417 4.22 6.02 25.30
CA LYS A 417 3.54 6.11 26.60
C LYS A 417 2.14 6.69 26.45
N LEU A 418 1.20 6.14 27.21
CA LEU A 418 -0.18 6.58 27.25
C LEU A 418 -0.43 7.50 28.46
N GLY A 419 -1.38 8.40 28.33
CA GLY A 419 -1.84 9.25 29.44
C GLY A 419 -2.84 8.58 30.37
N SER A 420 -3.40 7.44 29.93
CA SER A 420 -4.33 6.62 30.71
C SER A 420 -4.17 5.15 30.36
N ALA A 421 -4.50 4.27 31.29
CA ALA A 421 -4.47 2.84 31.05
C ALA A 421 -5.50 2.43 29.97
N LEU A 422 -5.12 1.47 29.13
CA LEU A 422 -6.01 0.89 28.13
C LEU A 422 -7.22 0.21 28.80
N ASN A 423 -8.39 0.53 28.35
CA ASN A 423 -9.64 -0.13 28.76
C ASN A 423 -9.95 -1.40 27.95
N LYS A 424 -9.31 -1.55 26.79
CA LYS A 424 -9.43 -2.70 25.86
C LYS A 424 -8.05 -3.06 25.33
N PRO A 425 -7.83 -4.32 24.89
CA PRO A 425 -6.60 -4.69 24.23
C PRO A 425 -6.51 -4.03 22.84
N VAL A 426 -5.29 -3.68 22.43
CA VAL A 426 -5.02 -3.03 21.15
C VAL A 426 -3.97 -3.79 20.34
N SER A 427 -4.05 -3.65 19.03
CA SER A 427 -3.00 -4.07 18.09
C SER A 427 -2.24 -2.84 17.59
N VAL A 428 -0.94 -2.87 17.75
CA VAL A 428 -0.03 -1.88 17.18
C VAL A 428 0.47 -2.42 15.85
N ILE A 429 0.23 -1.66 14.78
CA ILE A 429 0.61 -2.00 13.41
C ILE A 429 1.77 -1.10 13.02
N VAL A 430 2.86 -1.69 12.58
CA VAL A 430 4.09 -1.00 12.18
C VAL A 430 4.35 -1.28 10.72
N TYR A 431 4.32 -0.25 9.91
CA TYR A 431 4.67 -0.27 8.50
C TYR A 431 6.03 0.39 8.31
N ALA A 432 6.97 -0.32 7.68
CA ALA A 432 8.34 0.16 7.47
C ALA A 432 8.72 0.00 5.99
N THR A 433 9.41 0.99 5.42
CA THR A 433 9.86 0.99 4.03
C THR A 433 11.38 0.95 3.92
N TYR A 434 11.86 0.30 2.87
CA TYR A 434 13.28 0.07 2.59
C TYR A 434 13.55 0.22 1.10
N SER A 435 14.63 0.88 0.73
CA SER A 435 15.18 0.80 -0.63
C SER A 435 16.03 -0.45 -0.78
N SER A 436 15.86 -1.21 -1.85
CA SER A 436 16.58 -2.45 -2.11
C SER A 436 16.79 -2.64 -3.62
N ASP A 437 17.52 -3.68 -4.00
CA ASP A 437 17.75 -4.08 -5.39
C ASP A 437 17.42 -5.54 -5.60
N ILE A 438 16.81 -5.84 -6.73
CA ILE A 438 16.68 -7.21 -7.25
C ILE A 438 17.74 -7.40 -8.34
N LYS A 439 18.55 -8.44 -8.21
CA LYS A 439 19.50 -8.87 -9.23
C LYS A 439 18.98 -10.12 -9.92
N ILE A 440 18.91 -10.09 -11.24
CA ILE A 440 18.43 -11.23 -12.03
C ILE A 440 19.57 -11.69 -12.96
N ASN A 441 20.14 -12.85 -12.63
CA ASN A 441 21.20 -13.47 -13.41
C ASN A 441 20.72 -14.82 -13.96
N ASN A 442 20.43 -14.88 -15.25
CA ASN A 442 19.99 -16.11 -15.98
C ASN A 442 18.82 -16.76 -15.29
N GLN A 443 17.95 -16.65 -14.74
CA GLN A 443 16.88 -17.28 -13.92
C GLN A 443 17.14 -17.24 -12.40
N LYS A 444 18.39 -16.97 -11.96
CA LYS A 444 18.67 -16.81 -10.54
C LYS A 444 18.32 -15.39 -10.10
N VAL A 445 17.48 -15.29 -9.11
CA VAL A 445 17.03 -14.03 -8.51
C VAL A 445 17.71 -13.88 -7.15
N GLU A 446 18.35 -12.75 -6.95
CA GLU A 446 18.97 -12.40 -5.66
C GLU A 446 18.33 -11.11 -5.16
N ILE A 447 17.85 -11.13 -3.94
CA ILE A 447 17.31 -9.97 -3.22
C ILE A 447 17.92 -9.93 -1.82
N LYS A 448 18.28 -8.74 -1.37
CA LYS A 448 18.78 -8.56 0.00
C LYS A 448 17.62 -8.86 0.98
N LYS A 449 17.88 -9.72 1.97
CA LYS A 449 16.89 -9.98 3.03
C LYS A 449 16.82 -8.78 3.98
N PHE A 450 15.68 -8.64 4.66
CA PHE A 450 15.49 -7.65 5.73
C PHE A 450 16.38 -7.93 6.92
#